data_45db41bae92da19d30fb2e185b369f79
#
_entry.id   45db41bae92da19d30fb2e185b369f79
#
_cell.length_a   1.000
_cell.length_b   1.000
_cell.length_c   1.000
_cell.angle_alpha   90.00
_cell.angle_beta   90.00
_cell.angle_gamma   90.00
#
_symmetry.space_group_name_H-M   'P 1'
#
loop_
_entity.id
_entity.type
_entity.pdbx_description
1 polymer ?
#
loop_
_entity_poly.entity_id
_entity_poly.type
_entity_poly.pdbx_seq_one_letter_code
_entity_poly.pdbx_strand_id
1 'polypeptide(L)'
;MSYPIEMSMFDYSNIFLPVQALNQQVVETALSIDELRNLMYIDVETNDLSSGILFEEERVRIRNVAEIREVDGKYQITFSLTFGQFMWSVGLYLSTYFDNIVQIPMMNLTGTNVNGYKTNMESVRFAEDTFFRARQLMFRVIPNAYTQIPNICDPQAFEKEIGYANGIYIGGMCFIMAHEFSHNFLGHTHYPENQEVTIEDEMNADESALSFISTEFSGKFGLTYKVGIANVLCALLLMGQNTVSSDGAHPHMDVRIANIMNKLELSHEDMLWGYVGCAIRMWLLVYGGYTIEEDMKVGPFDTYGDFYDYYLKLLKEYREKNFPEMVKPDWFIE
;
A
#
# COMPACT_ATOMS: atom_id res chain seq x y z
N MET A 1 -7.62 -18.88 24.77
CA MET A 1 -6.42 -18.16 25.20
C MET A 1 -6.61 -16.71 24.81
N SER A 2 -6.46 -15.75 25.73
CA SER A 2 -6.45 -14.33 25.36
C SER A 2 -5.11 -14.04 24.68
N TYR A 3 -5.14 -13.42 23.52
CA TYR A 3 -3.93 -13.00 22.84
C TYR A 3 -3.28 -11.86 23.62
N PRO A 4 -1.95 -11.82 23.81
CA PRO A 4 -1.26 -10.77 24.53
C PRO A 4 -1.22 -9.43 23.77
N ILE A 5 -1.59 -9.44 22.48
CA ILE A 5 -1.69 -8.24 21.66
C ILE A 5 -3.16 -7.89 21.48
N GLU A 6 -3.51 -6.67 21.81
CA GLU A 6 -4.86 -6.14 21.74
C GLU A 6 -4.89 -4.87 20.91
N MET A 7 -6.00 -4.64 20.22
CA MET A 7 -6.26 -3.36 19.59
C MET A 7 -6.70 -2.38 20.67
N SER A 8 -5.88 -1.36 20.96
CA SER A 8 -6.33 -0.28 21.81
C SER A 8 -7.29 0.63 21.05
N MET A 9 -8.57 0.58 21.41
CA MET A 9 -9.58 1.48 20.85
C MET A 9 -9.46 2.84 21.51
N PHE A 10 -9.07 3.86 20.75
CA PHE A 10 -9.30 5.25 21.16
C PHE A 10 -10.78 5.60 21.08
N ASP A 11 -11.19 6.57 21.91
CA ASP A 11 -12.55 7.09 21.91
C ASP A 11 -12.88 7.79 20.56
N TYR A 12 -13.52 7.04 19.68
CA TYR A 12 -13.94 7.46 18.34
C TYR A 12 -15.22 8.32 18.34
N SER A 13 -15.47 9.08 19.40
CA SER A 13 -16.75 9.74 19.61
C SER A 13 -17.20 10.72 18.53
N ASN A 14 -16.39 11.04 17.52
CA ASN A 14 -16.75 12.10 16.57
C ASN A 14 -16.50 11.86 15.08
N ILE A 15 -15.71 10.89 14.64
CA ILE A 15 -15.46 10.65 13.19
C ILE A 15 -15.26 9.14 12.96
N PHE A 16 -16.16 8.54 12.18
CA PHE A 16 -16.06 7.15 11.77
C PHE A 16 -15.57 7.06 10.33
N LEU A 17 -14.33 6.60 10.14
CA LEU A 17 -13.83 6.19 8.83
C LEU A 17 -14.23 4.75 8.54
N PRO A 18 -14.83 4.44 7.38
CA PRO A 18 -15.32 3.09 7.08
C PRO A 18 -14.30 1.97 7.32
N VAL A 19 -13.01 2.18 7.02
CA VAL A 19 -11.94 1.19 7.23
C VAL A 19 -11.73 0.78 8.70
N GLN A 20 -12.18 1.58 9.66
CA GLN A 20 -12.09 1.22 11.09
C GLN A 20 -12.79 -0.10 11.39
N ALA A 21 -13.83 -0.44 10.64
CA ALA A 21 -14.54 -1.70 10.78
C ALA A 21 -13.69 -2.93 10.42
N LEU A 22 -12.57 -2.74 9.72
CA LEU A 22 -11.63 -3.81 9.35
C LEU A 22 -10.42 -3.93 10.29
N ASN A 23 -10.22 -2.98 11.20
CA ASN A 23 -9.01 -2.94 12.03
C ASN A 23 -8.80 -4.20 12.87
N GLN A 24 -9.87 -4.71 13.49
CA GLN A 24 -9.78 -5.97 14.23
C GLN A 24 -9.36 -7.12 13.32
N GLN A 25 -9.94 -7.20 12.12
CA GLN A 25 -9.62 -8.24 11.16
C GLN A 25 -8.18 -8.13 10.64
N VAL A 26 -7.65 -6.91 10.50
CA VAL A 26 -6.22 -6.68 10.19
C VAL A 26 -5.34 -7.30 11.25
N VAL A 27 -5.58 -6.98 12.53
CA VAL A 27 -4.78 -7.51 13.65
C VAL A 27 -4.89 -9.04 13.72
N GLU A 28 -6.10 -9.60 13.66
CA GLU A 28 -6.32 -11.05 13.70
C GLU A 28 -5.62 -11.75 12.52
N THR A 29 -5.65 -11.16 11.32
CA THR A 29 -5.01 -11.72 10.13
C THR A 29 -3.48 -11.67 10.25
N ALA A 30 -2.90 -10.56 10.70
CA ALA A 30 -1.46 -10.47 10.92
C ALA A 30 -0.98 -11.46 11.99
N LEU A 31 -1.73 -11.61 13.08
CA LEU A 31 -1.43 -12.58 14.13
C LEU A 31 -1.75 -14.04 13.74
N SER A 32 -2.36 -14.29 12.59
CA SER A 32 -2.48 -15.65 12.05
C SER A 32 -1.20 -16.13 11.36
N ILE A 33 -0.27 -15.22 11.04
CA ILE A 33 1.05 -15.51 10.50
C ILE A 33 1.94 -15.98 11.67
N ASP A 34 2.23 -17.28 11.71
CA ASP A 34 2.83 -17.93 12.89
C ASP A 34 4.17 -17.29 13.30
N GLU A 35 5.06 -17.03 12.35
CA GLU A 35 6.38 -16.46 12.64
C GLU A 35 6.28 -15.04 13.17
N LEU A 36 5.55 -14.16 12.48
CA LEU A 36 5.30 -12.78 12.92
C LEU A 36 4.70 -12.74 14.31
N ARG A 37 3.63 -13.52 14.55
CA ARG A 37 2.98 -13.62 15.84
C ARG A 37 3.93 -14.02 16.96
N ASN A 38 4.71 -15.08 16.74
CA ASN A 38 5.60 -15.62 17.78
C ASN A 38 6.67 -14.59 18.18
N LEU A 39 7.27 -13.89 17.21
CA LEU A 39 8.26 -12.85 17.47
C LEU A 39 7.64 -11.63 18.18
N MET A 40 6.49 -11.14 17.72
CA MET A 40 5.78 -10.05 18.39
C MET A 40 5.42 -10.41 19.85
N TYR A 41 5.05 -11.66 20.12
CA TYR A 41 4.73 -12.10 21.49
C TYR A 41 5.97 -12.11 22.39
N ILE A 42 7.13 -12.51 21.86
CA ILE A 42 8.39 -12.47 22.60
C ILE A 42 8.70 -11.01 23.00
N ASP A 43 8.56 -10.06 22.06
CA ASP A 43 8.86 -8.66 22.32
C ASP A 43 7.86 -8.04 23.33
N VAL A 44 6.59 -8.45 23.30
CA VAL A 44 5.62 -8.05 24.31
C VAL A 44 5.93 -8.64 25.69
N GLU A 45 6.34 -9.92 25.77
CA GLU A 45 6.69 -10.58 27.02
C GLU A 45 7.98 -10.01 27.63
N THR A 46 8.95 -9.62 26.81
CA THR A 46 10.19 -8.97 27.23
C THR A 46 9.99 -7.48 27.57
N ASN A 47 8.79 -6.96 27.38
CA ASN A 47 8.38 -5.59 27.66
C ASN A 47 9.01 -4.54 26.72
N ASP A 48 9.47 -4.97 25.56
CA ASP A 48 10.04 -4.10 24.51
C ASP A 48 8.93 -3.52 23.64
N LEU A 49 7.97 -4.36 23.20
CA LEU A 49 6.81 -3.94 22.43
C LEU A 49 5.57 -3.75 23.31
N SER A 50 4.78 -2.72 23.01
CA SER A 50 3.44 -2.54 23.60
C SER A 50 2.48 -3.63 23.11
N SER A 51 1.64 -4.15 23.99
CA SER A 51 0.55 -5.07 23.60
C SER A 51 -0.55 -4.40 22.77
N GLY A 52 -0.59 -3.06 22.72
CA GLY A 52 -1.60 -2.30 21.99
C GLY A 52 -1.13 -1.88 20.61
N ILE A 53 -1.92 -2.14 19.58
CA ILE A 53 -1.75 -1.58 18.24
C ILE A 53 -2.73 -0.43 18.08
N LEU A 54 -2.22 0.74 17.69
CA LEU A 54 -3.02 1.96 17.58
C LEU A 54 -3.42 2.22 16.12
N PHE A 55 -4.66 2.65 15.95
CA PHE A 55 -5.18 3.19 14.71
C PHE A 55 -5.64 4.62 15.00
N GLU A 56 -4.84 5.59 14.59
CA GLU A 56 -5.05 6.99 14.92
C GLU A 56 -5.66 7.76 13.75
N GLU A 57 -6.62 8.63 14.07
CA GLU A 57 -7.06 9.65 13.12
C GLU A 57 -6.25 10.92 13.32
N GLU A 58 -5.47 11.26 12.34
CA GLU A 58 -4.71 12.52 12.38
C GLU A 58 -5.61 13.71 12.08
N ARG A 59 -5.74 14.61 13.06
CA ARG A 59 -6.52 15.85 12.92
C ARG A 59 -5.80 16.93 12.11
N VAL A 60 -4.50 16.77 11.89
CA VAL A 60 -3.66 17.72 11.17
C VAL A 60 -3.17 17.05 9.87
N ARG A 61 -2.13 17.42 9.26
CA ARG A 61 -1.57 16.79 8.06
C ARG A 61 -1.03 15.40 8.43
N ILE A 62 -1.31 14.38 7.59
CA ILE A 62 -0.67 13.08 7.73
C ILE A 62 0.85 13.30 7.72
N ARG A 63 1.51 12.90 8.79
CA ARG A 63 2.97 12.95 8.89
C ARG A 63 3.55 11.62 8.46
N ASN A 64 3.04 10.53 9.03
CA ASN A 64 3.49 9.17 8.78
C ASN A 64 2.33 8.29 8.36
N VAL A 65 2.57 7.34 7.51
CA VAL A 65 1.59 6.32 7.06
C VAL A 65 1.34 5.33 8.19
N ALA A 66 2.44 4.86 8.75
CA ALA A 66 2.55 4.08 9.96
C ALA A 66 3.86 4.47 10.65
N GLU A 67 4.02 4.11 11.90
CA GLU A 67 5.27 4.30 12.63
C GLU A 67 5.34 3.34 13.82
N ILE A 68 6.56 2.97 14.18
CA ILE A 68 6.84 2.39 15.47
C ILE A 68 7.57 3.43 16.32
N ARG A 69 6.99 3.77 17.48
CA ARG A 69 7.53 4.84 18.34
C ARG A 69 7.54 4.42 19.80
N GLU A 70 8.45 4.98 20.57
CA GLU A 70 8.50 4.78 22.02
C GLU A 70 7.36 5.56 22.71
N VAL A 71 6.60 4.85 23.53
CA VAL A 71 5.54 5.40 24.39
C VAL A 71 5.65 4.73 25.76
N ASP A 72 5.88 5.53 26.79
CA ASP A 72 6.01 5.04 28.18
C ASP A 72 7.06 3.91 28.36
N GLY A 73 8.18 4.02 27.63
CA GLY A 73 9.30 3.08 27.69
C GLY A 73 9.07 1.76 26.95
N LYS A 74 8.11 1.71 26.04
CA LYS A 74 7.85 0.58 25.13
C LYS A 74 7.64 1.10 23.70
N TYR A 75 8.00 0.28 22.74
CA TYR A 75 7.69 0.55 21.35
C TYR A 75 6.23 0.23 21.02
N GLN A 76 5.57 1.08 20.28
CA GLN A 76 4.17 0.94 19.90
C GLN A 76 3.99 1.16 18.41
N ILE A 77 3.34 0.21 17.75
CA ILE A 77 2.97 0.33 16.33
C ILE A 77 1.69 1.16 16.21
N THR A 78 1.76 2.19 15.37
CA THR A 78 0.66 3.13 15.14
C THR A 78 0.38 3.25 13.64
N PHE A 79 -0.89 3.27 13.25
CA PHE A 79 -1.34 3.41 11.86
C PHE A 79 -2.19 4.66 11.68
N SER A 80 -1.98 5.37 10.57
CA SER A 80 -2.86 6.44 10.12
C SER A 80 -4.15 5.87 9.51
N LEU A 81 -5.29 6.11 10.14
CA LEU A 81 -6.60 5.73 9.61
C LEU A 81 -6.93 6.46 8.30
N THR A 82 -6.49 7.69 8.16
CA THR A 82 -6.73 8.48 6.95
C THR A 82 -5.96 7.90 5.76
N PHE A 83 -4.70 7.49 5.97
CA PHE A 83 -3.96 6.76 4.95
C PHE A 83 -4.60 5.39 4.67
N GLY A 84 -5.00 4.66 5.71
CA GLY A 84 -5.71 3.39 5.55
C GLY A 84 -6.95 3.52 4.67
N GLN A 85 -7.77 4.56 4.89
CA GLN A 85 -8.93 4.83 4.04
C GLN A 85 -8.54 5.17 2.59
N PHE A 86 -7.47 5.92 2.40
CA PHE A 86 -6.94 6.19 1.07
C PHE A 86 -6.44 4.92 0.39
N MET A 87 -5.62 4.12 1.07
CA MET A 87 -5.11 2.84 0.56
C MET A 87 -6.23 1.87 0.18
N TRP A 88 -7.29 1.77 1.00
CA TRP A 88 -8.47 0.98 0.68
C TRP A 88 -9.12 1.45 -0.62
N SER A 89 -9.27 2.78 -0.80
CA SER A 89 -9.88 3.35 -2.00
C SER A 89 -9.00 3.18 -3.25
N VAL A 90 -7.67 3.19 -3.09
CA VAL A 90 -6.73 2.84 -4.16
C VAL A 90 -6.95 1.39 -4.60
N GLY A 91 -7.06 0.46 -3.64
CA GLY A 91 -7.35 -0.94 -3.91
C GLY A 91 -8.67 -1.15 -4.65
N LEU A 92 -9.74 -0.47 -4.21
CA LEU A 92 -11.02 -0.48 -4.90
C LEU A 92 -10.91 0.04 -6.35
N TYR A 93 -10.25 1.18 -6.53
CA TYR A 93 -10.15 1.80 -7.85
C TYR A 93 -9.26 0.98 -8.79
N LEU A 94 -8.06 0.62 -8.38
CA LEU A 94 -7.13 -0.10 -9.24
C LEU A 94 -7.64 -1.49 -9.62
N SER A 95 -8.22 -2.26 -8.68
CA SER A 95 -8.75 -3.58 -9.00
C SER A 95 -9.93 -3.48 -9.96
N THR A 96 -10.86 -2.55 -9.71
CA THR A 96 -12.03 -2.36 -10.57
C THR A 96 -11.63 -1.84 -11.95
N TYR A 97 -10.68 -0.90 -12.00
CA TYR A 97 -10.15 -0.35 -13.25
C TYR A 97 -9.43 -1.44 -14.05
N PHE A 98 -8.50 -2.16 -13.43
CA PHE A 98 -7.72 -3.21 -14.08
C PHE A 98 -8.64 -4.29 -14.67
N ASP A 99 -9.58 -4.80 -13.89
CA ASP A 99 -10.53 -5.83 -14.37
C ASP A 99 -11.32 -5.36 -15.58
N ASN A 100 -11.87 -4.15 -15.54
CA ASN A 100 -12.84 -3.70 -16.55
C ASN A 100 -12.17 -3.05 -17.78
N ILE A 101 -11.04 -2.41 -17.62
CA ILE A 101 -10.38 -1.62 -18.69
C ILE A 101 -9.22 -2.38 -19.33
N VAL A 102 -8.59 -3.31 -18.59
CA VAL A 102 -7.43 -4.06 -19.08
C VAL A 102 -7.76 -5.53 -19.24
N GLN A 103 -8.09 -6.24 -18.16
CA GLN A 103 -8.19 -7.69 -18.15
C GLN A 103 -9.35 -8.22 -19.00
N ILE A 104 -10.58 -7.77 -18.77
CA ILE A 104 -11.74 -8.25 -19.54
C ILE A 104 -11.62 -7.94 -21.03
N PRO A 105 -11.23 -6.72 -21.48
CA PRO A 105 -10.95 -6.46 -22.90
C PRO A 105 -9.87 -7.37 -23.47
N MET A 106 -8.77 -7.60 -22.75
CA MET A 106 -7.70 -8.49 -23.22
C MET A 106 -8.18 -9.94 -23.36
N MET A 107 -8.93 -10.45 -22.37
CA MET A 107 -9.54 -11.79 -22.46
C MET A 107 -10.51 -11.92 -23.64
N ASN A 108 -11.25 -10.87 -23.97
CA ASN A 108 -12.13 -10.85 -25.15
C ASN A 108 -11.33 -10.90 -26.47
N LEU A 109 -10.23 -10.15 -26.55
CA LEU A 109 -9.37 -10.12 -27.73
C LEU A 109 -8.66 -11.45 -27.97
N THR A 110 -8.22 -12.11 -26.90
CA THR A 110 -7.50 -13.41 -26.97
C THR A 110 -8.43 -14.62 -27.03
N GLY A 111 -9.75 -14.42 -26.87
CA GLY A 111 -10.73 -15.50 -26.83
C GLY A 111 -10.70 -16.34 -25.54
N THR A 112 -10.01 -15.85 -24.50
CA THR A 112 -9.90 -16.55 -23.20
C THR A 112 -11.04 -16.23 -22.23
N ASN A 113 -11.97 -15.33 -22.61
CA ASN A 113 -13.14 -14.98 -21.79
C ASN A 113 -14.24 -16.08 -21.85
N VAL A 114 -13.89 -17.29 -21.45
CA VAL A 114 -14.78 -18.46 -21.49
C VAL A 114 -16.00 -18.32 -20.56
N ASN A 115 -15.91 -17.50 -19.52
CA ASN A 115 -16.98 -17.23 -18.57
C ASN A 115 -17.91 -16.08 -19.02
N GLY A 116 -17.61 -15.42 -20.14
CA GLY A 116 -18.44 -14.35 -20.69
C GLY A 116 -18.50 -13.10 -19.79
N TYR A 117 -17.42 -12.78 -19.07
CA TYR A 117 -17.34 -11.56 -18.26
C TYR A 117 -17.55 -10.31 -19.13
N LYS A 118 -18.29 -9.37 -18.58
CA LYS A 118 -18.59 -8.10 -19.25
C LYS A 118 -18.00 -6.95 -18.44
N THR A 119 -17.53 -5.95 -19.15
CA THR A 119 -17.08 -4.69 -18.52
C THR A 119 -18.24 -3.98 -17.85
N ASN A 120 -18.00 -3.48 -16.64
CA ASN A 120 -18.97 -2.72 -15.86
C ASN A 120 -18.43 -1.30 -15.63
N MET A 121 -18.77 -0.36 -16.50
CA MET A 121 -18.32 1.02 -16.39
C MET A 121 -18.98 1.78 -15.24
N GLU A 122 -20.07 1.29 -14.68
CA GLU A 122 -20.70 1.88 -13.50
C GLU A 122 -19.85 1.60 -12.25
N SER A 123 -19.35 0.36 -12.11
CA SER A 123 -18.42 0.03 -11.01
C SER A 123 -17.10 0.81 -11.13
N VAL A 124 -16.58 1.04 -12.34
CA VAL A 124 -15.38 1.87 -12.55
C VAL A 124 -15.61 3.30 -12.07
N ARG A 125 -16.72 3.92 -12.46
CA ARG A 125 -17.05 5.30 -12.02
C ARG A 125 -17.24 5.38 -10.51
N PHE A 126 -17.93 4.42 -9.92
CA PHE A 126 -18.11 4.34 -8.48
C PHE A 126 -16.75 4.26 -7.74
N ALA A 127 -15.85 3.41 -8.21
CA ALA A 127 -14.52 3.25 -7.63
C ALA A 127 -13.66 4.51 -7.80
N GLU A 128 -13.72 5.15 -8.96
CA GLU A 128 -13.06 6.42 -9.27
C GLU A 128 -13.56 7.55 -8.35
N ASP A 129 -14.87 7.72 -8.22
CA ASP A 129 -15.47 8.70 -7.32
C ASP A 129 -15.04 8.48 -5.87
N THR A 130 -15.01 7.23 -5.43
CA THR A 130 -14.58 6.84 -4.09
C THR A 130 -13.10 7.19 -3.86
N PHE A 131 -12.24 6.88 -4.82
CA PHE A 131 -10.81 7.24 -4.80
C PHE A 131 -10.60 8.75 -4.68
N PHE A 132 -11.28 9.56 -5.50
CA PHE A 132 -11.15 11.01 -5.43
C PHE A 132 -11.63 11.59 -4.09
N ARG A 133 -12.68 11.04 -3.49
CA ARG A 133 -13.17 11.46 -2.17
C ARG A 133 -12.17 11.13 -1.06
N ALA A 134 -11.62 9.91 -1.07
CA ALA A 134 -10.60 9.51 -0.09
C ALA A 134 -9.32 10.35 -0.23
N ARG A 135 -8.94 10.70 -1.46
CA ARG A 135 -7.83 11.62 -1.73
C ARG A 135 -8.10 13.03 -1.19
N GLN A 136 -9.32 13.55 -1.37
CA GLN A 136 -9.72 14.84 -0.80
C GLN A 136 -9.69 14.81 0.74
N LEU A 137 -10.10 13.71 1.35
CA LEU A 137 -10.01 13.51 2.79
C LEU A 137 -8.54 13.54 3.25
N MET A 138 -7.66 12.84 2.55
CA MET A 138 -6.23 12.77 2.88
C MET A 138 -5.56 14.15 2.82
N PHE A 139 -5.91 14.98 1.83
CA PHE A 139 -5.42 16.36 1.72
C PHE A 139 -6.29 17.39 2.47
N ARG A 140 -7.36 16.94 3.14
CA ARG A 140 -8.30 17.81 3.89
C ARG A 140 -8.90 18.95 3.08
N VAL A 141 -9.10 18.72 1.79
CA VAL A 141 -9.71 19.73 0.90
C VAL A 141 -11.18 19.92 1.24
N ILE A 142 -11.88 18.86 1.67
CA ILE A 142 -13.29 18.89 2.04
C ILE A 142 -13.47 18.27 3.44
N PRO A 143 -13.82 19.05 4.46
CA PRO A 143 -14.30 18.52 5.72
C PRO A 143 -15.53 17.64 5.45
N ASN A 144 -15.65 16.48 6.05
CA ASN A 144 -16.77 15.54 5.85
C ASN A 144 -16.76 14.73 4.53
N ALA A 145 -15.65 14.68 3.78
CA ALA A 145 -15.55 13.79 2.61
C ALA A 145 -15.81 12.31 2.97
N TYR A 146 -15.56 11.91 4.22
CA TYR A 146 -15.80 10.56 4.73
C TYR A 146 -17.27 10.13 4.70
N THR A 147 -18.23 11.06 4.83
CA THR A 147 -19.68 10.73 4.80
C THR A 147 -20.13 10.23 3.43
N GLN A 148 -19.30 10.40 2.42
CA GLN A 148 -19.58 10.01 1.04
C GLN A 148 -18.83 8.75 0.62
N ILE A 149 -18.02 8.18 1.51
CA ILE A 149 -17.34 6.90 1.28
C ILE A 149 -18.35 5.78 1.60
N PRO A 150 -18.40 4.70 0.80
CA PRO A 150 -19.38 3.64 0.99
C PRO A 150 -19.19 2.93 2.34
N ASN A 151 -20.29 2.41 2.89
CA ASN A 151 -20.22 1.49 4.02
C ASN A 151 -19.61 0.17 3.56
N ILE A 152 -18.45 -0.17 4.09
CA ILE A 152 -17.68 -1.35 3.67
C ILE A 152 -18.14 -2.65 4.30
N CYS A 153 -18.94 -2.58 5.39
CA CYS A 153 -19.51 -3.76 6.07
C CYS A 153 -20.92 -4.11 5.61
N ASP A 154 -21.66 -3.13 5.08
CA ASP A 154 -23.01 -3.31 4.59
C ASP A 154 -23.19 -2.49 3.30
N PRO A 155 -22.54 -2.89 2.21
CA PRO A 155 -22.60 -2.16 0.96
C PRO A 155 -23.98 -2.37 0.32
N GLN A 156 -24.64 -1.29 -0.08
CA GLN A 156 -25.92 -1.31 -0.79
C GLN A 156 -25.74 -1.56 -2.30
N ALA A 157 -24.52 -1.42 -2.81
CA ALA A 157 -24.16 -1.65 -4.21
C ALA A 157 -22.67 -2.03 -4.30
N PHE A 158 -22.28 -2.69 -5.38
CA PHE A 158 -20.88 -3.07 -5.66
C PHE A 158 -20.24 -3.95 -4.57
N GLU A 159 -21.01 -4.84 -3.98
CA GLU A 159 -20.61 -5.72 -2.88
C GLU A 159 -19.33 -6.53 -3.21
N LYS A 160 -19.25 -7.01 -4.45
CA LYS A 160 -18.11 -7.80 -4.92
C LYS A 160 -16.82 -6.95 -4.94
N GLU A 161 -16.89 -5.77 -5.53
CA GLU A 161 -15.76 -4.84 -5.66
C GLU A 161 -15.31 -4.36 -4.27
N ILE A 162 -16.23 -4.03 -3.40
CA ILE A 162 -15.96 -3.66 -2.00
C ILE A 162 -15.34 -4.82 -1.23
N GLY A 163 -15.86 -6.03 -1.40
CA GLY A 163 -15.30 -7.23 -0.77
C GLY A 163 -13.85 -7.50 -1.20
N TYR A 164 -13.51 -7.29 -2.48
CA TYR A 164 -12.13 -7.37 -2.95
C TYR A 164 -11.25 -6.29 -2.33
N ALA A 165 -11.72 -5.04 -2.31
CA ALA A 165 -10.99 -3.94 -1.69
C ALA A 165 -10.73 -4.18 -0.20
N ASN A 166 -11.68 -4.78 0.53
CA ASN A 166 -11.50 -5.17 1.93
C ASN A 166 -10.37 -6.19 2.08
N GLY A 167 -10.34 -7.23 1.25
CA GLY A 167 -9.27 -8.23 1.26
C GLY A 167 -7.90 -7.61 0.92
N ILE A 168 -7.82 -6.79 -0.12
CA ILE A 168 -6.60 -6.07 -0.52
C ILE A 168 -6.09 -5.18 0.62
N TYR A 169 -6.99 -4.44 1.26
CA TYR A 169 -6.66 -3.59 2.41
C TYR A 169 -6.07 -4.40 3.56
N ILE A 170 -6.73 -5.50 3.96
CA ILE A 170 -6.27 -6.34 5.07
C ILE A 170 -4.88 -6.90 4.76
N GLY A 171 -4.67 -7.45 3.56
CA GLY A 171 -3.35 -7.98 3.15
C GLY A 171 -2.27 -6.91 3.14
N GLY A 172 -2.58 -5.70 2.66
CA GLY A 172 -1.66 -4.57 2.68
C GLY A 172 -1.32 -4.08 4.08
N MET A 173 -2.32 -3.99 4.97
CA MET A 173 -2.10 -3.61 6.37
C MET A 173 -1.27 -4.65 7.14
N CYS A 174 -1.40 -5.94 6.82
CA CYS A 174 -0.52 -6.97 7.38
C CYS A 174 0.95 -6.73 6.98
N PHE A 175 1.19 -6.33 5.72
CA PHE A 175 2.54 -5.99 5.27
C PHE A 175 3.09 -4.76 5.99
N ILE A 176 2.30 -3.69 6.14
CA ILE A 176 2.73 -2.49 6.87
C ILE A 176 3.01 -2.85 8.34
N MET A 177 2.17 -3.66 8.98
CA MET A 177 2.40 -4.11 10.36
C MET A 177 3.71 -4.89 10.51
N ALA A 178 3.97 -5.81 9.58
CA ALA A 178 5.21 -6.57 9.56
C ALA A 178 6.43 -5.68 9.30
N HIS A 179 6.30 -4.64 8.46
CA HIS A 179 7.34 -3.67 8.18
C HIS A 179 7.68 -2.84 9.44
N GLU A 180 6.68 -2.26 10.11
CA GLU A 180 6.90 -1.50 11.34
C GLU A 180 7.49 -2.38 12.45
N PHE A 181 6.99 -3.61 12.60
CA PHE A 181 7.57 -4.57 13.52
C PHE A 181 9.03 -4.89 13.17
N SER A 182 9.37 -4.99 11.87
CA SER A 182 10.73 -5.28 11.42
C SER A 182 11.74 -4.22 11.86
N HIS A 183 11.34 -2.94 11.94
CA HIS A 183 12.21 -1.91 12.50
C HIS A 183 12.60 -2.21 13.95
N ASN A 184 11.68 -2.70 14.79
CA ASN A 184 11.99 -3.12 16.16
C ASN A 184 12.87 -4.38 16.15
N PHE A 185 12.45 -5.40 15.42
CA PHE A 185 13.14 -6.68 15.34
C PHE A 185 14.59 -6.58 14.86
N LEU A 186 14.88 -5.67 13.91
CA LEU A 186 16.20 -5.38 13.38
C LEU A 186 17.00 -4.37 14.22
N GLY A 187 16.40 -3.82 15.27
CA GLY A 187 17.06 -2.88 16.18
C GLY A 187 17.12 -1.43 15.68
N HIS A 188 16.40 -1.07 14.61
CA HIS A 188 16.38 0.30 14.08
C HIS A 188 15.74 1.29 15.04
N THR A 189 14.89 0.83 15.96
CA THR A 189 14.26 1.64 17.01
C THR A 189 15.20 1.97 18.17
N HIS A 190 16.34 1.27 18.28
CA HIS A 190 17.31 1.41 19.36
C HIS A 190 18.50 2.33 19.01
N TYR A 191 18.39 3.06 17.91
CA TYR A 191 19.44 4.00 17.52
C TYR A 191 19.59 5.15 18.52
N PRO A 192 20.82 5.66 18.74
CA PRO A 192 21.05 6.89 19.51
C PRO A 192 20.22 8.06 18.95
N GLU A 193 19.83 9.01 19.82
CA GLU A 193 18.99 10.17 19.44
C GLU A 193 19.46 10.97 18.19
N ASN A 194 20.72 10.84 17.80
CA ASN A 194 21.30 11.54 16.65
C ASN A 194 21.42 10.66 15.39
N GLN A 195 20.96 9.41 15.43
CA GLN A 195 21.02 8.51 14.30
C GLN A 195 19.59 8.31 13.76
N GLU A 196 19.40 8.64 12.50
CA GLU A 196 18.14 8.46 11.79
C GLU A 196 18.11 7.11 11.07
N VAL A 197 16.92 6.58 10.83
CA VAL A 197 16.68 5.42 9.97
C VAL A 197 17.16 5.75 8.56
N THR A 198 17.88 4.83 7.94
CA THR A 198 18.47 5.00 6.61
C THR A 198 17.64 4.31 5.53
N ILE A 199 17.92 4.63 4.26
CA ILE A 199 17.32 3.91 3.11
C ILE A 199 17.61 2.42 3.18
N GLU A 200 18.78 2.00 3.65
CA GLU A 200 19.15 0.59 3.81
C GLU A 200 18.29 -0.08 4.90
N ASP A 201 18.03 0.60 6.01
CA ASP A 201 17.16 0.12 7.08
C ASP A 201 15.71 -0.08 6.59
N GLU A 202 15.20 0.85 5.79
CA GLU A 202 13.89 0.73 5.15
C GLU A 202 13.81 -0.47 4.21
N MET A 203 14.85 -0.68 3.40
CA MET A 203 14.91 -1.83 2.50
C MET A 203 15.01 -3.15 3.27
N ASN A 204 15.74 -3.18 4.37
CA ASN A 204 15.86 -4.34 5.26
C ASN A 204 14.52 -4.62 5.97
N ALA A 205 13.79 -3.59 6.39
CA ALA A 205 12.46 -3.74 6.97
C ALA A 205 11.45 -4.28 5.95
N ASP A 206 11.46 -3.78 4.71
CA ASP A 206 10.63 -4.31 3.61
C ASP A 206 10.94 -5.80 3.35
N GLU A 207 12.23 -6.18 3.33
CA GLU A 207 12.66 -7.56 3.09
C GLU A 207 12.24 -8.50 4.21
N SER A 208 12.43 -8.08 5.46
CA SER A 208 12.00 -8.82 6.65
C SER A 208 10.49 -9.01 6.67
N ALA A 209 9.72 -7.96 6.39
CA ALA A 209 8.26 -8.03 6.30
C ALA A 209 7.78 -9.00 5.23
N LEU A 210 8.41 -8.98 4.03
CA LEU A 210 8.13 -9.94 2.97
C LEU A 210 8.44 -11.37 3.41
N SER A 211 9.57 -11.59 4.11
CA SER A 211 9.94 -12.90 4.62
C SER A 211 8.86 -13.49 5.53
N PHE A 212 8.36 -12.70 6.49
CA PHE A 212 7.28 -13.13 7.40
C PHE A 212 6.00 -13.54 6.64
N ILE A 213 5.60 -12.75 5.64
CA ILE A 213 4.33 -12.97 4.92
C ILE A 213 4.48 -14.02 3.81
N SER A 214 5.67 -14.24 3.29
CA SER A 214 5.90 -15.14 2.15
C SER A 214 5.45 -16.58 2.44
N THR A 215 5.44 -17.02 3.69
CA THR A 215 4.92 -18.31 4.13
C THR A 215 3.44 -18.51 3.76
N GLU A 216 2.69 -17.42 3.65
CA GLU A 216 1.27 -17.41 3.30
C GLU A 216 1.01 -17.39 1.78
N PHE A 217 2.03 -17.13 0.94
CA PHE A 217 1.84 -16.95 -0.51
C PHE A 217 1.32 -18.20 -1.23
N SER A 218 1.62 -19.38 -0.72
CA SER A 218 1.10 -20.66 -1.24
C SER A 218 -0.28 -21.03 -0.68
N GLY A 219 -0.74 -20.32 0.34
CA GLY A 219 -2.01 -20.55 1.01
C GLY A 219 -3.23 -20.03 0.23
N LYS A 220 -4.41 -20.29 0.78
CA LYS A 220 -5.71 -19.89 0.20
C LYS A 220 -5.80 -18.39 -0.10
N PHE A 221 -5.13 -17.56 0.70
CA PHE A 221 -5.14 -16.11 0.60
C PHE A 221 -3.86 -15.52 0.02
N GLY A 222 -2.97 -16.36 -0.53
CA GLY A 222 -1.66 -15.92 -1.03
C GLY A 222 -1.75 -14.81 -2.08
N LEU A 223 -2.69 -14.89 -3.02
CA LEU A 223 -2.93 -13.82 -3.98
C LEU A 223 -3.37 -12.52 -3.30
N THR A 224 -4.22 -12.61 -2.27
CA THR A 224 -4.71 -11.43 -1.52
C THR A 224 -3.56 -10.70 -0.84
N TYR A 225 -2.62 -11.44 -0.23
CA TYR A 225 -1.41 -10.83 0.34
C TYR A 225 -0.55 -10.16 -0.72
N LYS A 226 -0.27 -10.83 -1.84
CA LYS A 226 0.53 -10.26 -2.92
C LYS A 226 -0.09 -8.99 -3.50
N VAL A 227 -1.40 -9.00 -3.76
CA VAL A 227 -2.13 -7.79 -4.23
C VAL A 227 -2.15 -6.72 -3.16
N GLY A 228 -2.32 -7.07 -1.89
CA GLY A 228 -2.27 -6.13 -0.76
C GLY A 228 -0.93 -5.42 -0.66
N ILE A 229 0.19 -6.16 -0.74
CA ILE A 229 1.55 -5.60 -0.74
C ILE A 229 1.74 -4.64 -1.92
N ALA A 230 1.38 -5.08 -3.13
CA ALA A 230 1.44 -4.23 -4.32
C ALA A 230 0.59 -2.96 -4.18
N ASN A 231 -0.60 -3.07 -3.55
CA ASN A 231 -1.49 -1.94 -3.32
C ASN A 231 -0.92 -0.93 -2.32
N VAL A 232 -0.16 -1.36 -1.31
CA VAL A 232 0.57 -0.43 -0.42
C VAL A 232 1.52 0.44 -1.25
N LEU A 233 2.32 -0.16 -2.13
CA LEU A 233 3.24 0.57 -3.00
C LEU A 233 2.51 1.53 -3.94
N CYS A 234 1.40 1.07 -4.52
CA CYS A 234 0.56 1.91 -5.37
C CYS A 234 -0.03 3.10 -4.60
N ALA A 235 -0.50 2.87 -3.37
CA ALA A 235 -1.05 3.92 -2.52
C ALA A 235 0.02 4.95 -2.14
N LEU A 236 1.20 4.52 -1.74
CA LEU A 236 2.34 5.40 -1.45
C LEU A 236 2.71 6.24 -2.67
N LEU A 237 2.81 5.64 -3.86
CA LEU A 237 3.08 6.35 -5.11
C LEU A 237 2.02 7.40 -5.40
N LEU A 238 0.73 7.05 -5.26
CA LEU A 238 -0.40 7.91 -5.62
C LEU A 238 -0.71 9.01 -4.60
N MET A 239 -0.01 9.05 -3.46
CA MET A 239 -0.16 10.14 -2.48
C MET A 239 0.16 11.51 -3.07
N GLY A 240 1.11 11.64 -3.99
CA GLY A 240 1.45 12.93 -4.56
C GLY A 240 2.56 12.92 -5.59
N GLN A 241 2.93 14.11 -6.05
CA GLN A 241 3.99 14.28 -7.05
C GLN A 241 5.38 13.96 -6.50
N ASN A 242 5.64 14.37 -5.26
CA ASN A 242 6.99 14.24 -4.66
C ASN A 242 7.28 12.84 -4.13
N THR A 243 6.28 11.96 -4.07
CA THR A 243 6.44 10.59 -3.54
C THR A 243 7.35 9.71 -4.40
N VAL A 244 7.61 10.10 -5.66
CA VAL A 244 8.53 9.38 -6.54
C VAL A 244 9.98 9.52 -6.10
N SER A 245 10.33 10.63 -5.42
CA SER A 245 11.68 10.91 -4.95
C SER A 245 11.89 10.42 -3.52
N SER A 246 13.13 10.03 -3.20
CA SER A 246 13.57 9.79 -1.83
C SER A 246 13.46 11.08 -1.01
N ASP A 247 13.07 10.94 0.24
CA ASP A 247 13.09 12.01 1.25
C ASP A 247 14.33 11.94 2.16
N GLY A 248 15.24 11.02 1.87
CA GLY A 248 16.47 10.79 2.63
C GLY A 248 16.37 9.58 3.56
N ALA A 249 15.20 9.29 4.12
CA ALA A 249 14.92 8.10 4.92
C ALA A 249 14.39 6.96 4.03
N HIS A 250 13.45 7.23 3.14
CA HIS A 250 12.85 6.20 2.27
C HIS A 250 13.50 6.15 0.89
N PRO A 251 13.58 4.97 0.25
CA PRO A 251 14.10 4.83 -1.10
C PRO A 251 13.20 5.53 -2.12
N HIS A 252 13.76 5.83 -3.30
CA HIS A 252 12.94 6.25 -4.44
C HIS A 252 11.86 5.25 -4.75
N MET A 253 10.65 5.72 -5.08
CA MET A 253 9.48 4.84 -5.21
C MET A 253 9.59 3.85 -6.37
N ASP A 254 10.22 4.24 -7.48
CA ASP A 254 10.52 3.33 -8.59
C ASP A 254 11.45 2.18 -8.17
N VAL A 255 12.43 2.46 -7.32
CA VAL A 255 13.37 1.46 -6.75
C VAL A 255 12.63 0.56 -5.76
N ARG A 256 11.84 1.13 -4.84
CA ARG A 256 11.09 0.37 -3.83
C ARG A 256 10.09 -0.59 -4.50
N ILE A 257 9.33 -0.09 -5.49
CA ILE A 257 8.39 -0.90 -6.28
C ILE A 257 9.13 -2.05 -6.96
N ALA A 258 10.22 -1.76 -7.69
CA ALA A 258 10.98 -2.80 -8.39
C ALA A 258 11.51 -3.87 -7.44
N ASN A 259 12.09 -3.46 -6.31
CA ASN A 259 12.67 -4.39 -5.33
C ASN A 259 11.62 -5.33 -4.74
N ILE A 260 10.48 -4.82 -4.31
CA ILE A 260 9.42 -5.62 -3.70
C ILE A 260 8.76 -6.52 -4.75
N MET A 261 8.40 -5.98 -5.91
CA MET A 261 7.73 -6.75 -6.95
C MET A 261 8.58 -7.92 -7.46
N ASN A 262 9.90 -7.73 -7.61
CA ASN A 262 10.82 -8.80 -8.02
C ASN A 262 10.91 -9.94 -6.98
N LYS A 263 10.66 -9.67 -5.68
CA LYS A 263 10.67 -10.67 -4.61
C LYS A 263 9.36 -11.46 -4.50
N LEU A 264 8.31 -11.04 -5.20
CA LEU A 264 7.03 -11.78 -5.21
C LEU A 264 7.04 -13.02 -6.11
N GLU A 265 8.14 -13.31 -6.81
CA GLU A 265 8.33 -14.49 -7.67
C GLU A 265 7.19 -14.66 -8.69
N LEU A 266 6.88 -13.58 -9.41
CA LEU A 266 5.80 -13.54 -10.40
C LEU A 266 6.32 -13.91 -11.80
N SER A 267 5.55 -14.66 -12.59
CA SER A 267 5.81 -14.79 -14.02
C SER A 267 5.47 -13.49 -14.76
N HIS A 268 6.03 -13.26 -15.94
CA HIS A 268 5.75 -12.06 -16.75
C HIS A 268 4.27 -11.95 -17.18
N GLU A 269 3.53 -13.06 -17.20
CA GLU A 269 2.10 -13.10 -17.49
C GLU A 269 1.23 -12.83 -16.25
N ASP A 270 1.82 -12.71 -15.05
CA ASP A 270 1.04 -12.49 -13.85
C ASP A 270 0.34 -11.12 -13.89
N MET A 271 -0.97 -11.16 -13.62
CA MET A 271 -1.82 -9.97 -13.67
C MET A 271 -1.39 -8.86 -12.69
N LEU A 272 -0.63 -9.21 -11.65
CA LEU A 272 -0.17 -8.24 -10.65
C LEU A 272 0.78 -7.20 -11.24
N TRP A 273 1.59 -7.58 -12.26
CA TRP A 273 2.38 -6.61 -13.02
C TRP A 273 1.49 -5.57 -13.70
N GLY A 274 0.38 -6.02 -14.31
CA GLY A 274 -0.58 -5.13 -14.94
C GLY A 274 -1.27 -4.19 -13.94
N TYR A 275 -1.59 -4.70 -12.75
CA TYR A 275 -2.17 -3.91 -11.66
C TYR A 275 -1.26 -2.76 -11.24
N VAL A 276 0.02 -3.05 -10.96
CA VAL A 276 1.02 -2.04 -10.59
C VAL A 276 1.32 -1.09 -11.76
N GLY A 277 1.44 -1.62 -12.98
CA GLY A 277 1.61 -0.83 -14.19
C GLY A 277 0.49 0.20 -14.39
N CYS A 278 -0.77 -0.16 -14.09
CA CYS A 278 -1.90 0.80 -14.10
C CYS A 278 -1.71 1.93 -13.10
N ALA A 279 -1.22 1.66 -11.90
CA ALA A 279 -0.96 2.70 -10.90
C ALA A 279 0.14 3.65 -11.34
N ILE A 280 1.24 3.12 -11.90
CA ILE A 280 2.35 3.93 -12.42
C ILE A 280 1.88 4.79 -13.59
N ARG A 281 1.15 4.20 -14.54
CA ARG A 281 0.56 4.91 -15.67
C ARG A 281 -0.35 6.05 -15.20
N MET A 282 -1.22 5.79 -14.21
CA MET A 282 -2.10 6.81 -13.64
C MET A 282 -1.28 7.94 -13.00
N TRP A 283 -0.23 7.62 -12.25
CA TRP A 283 0.65 8.61 -11.66
C TRP A 283 1.30 9.50 -12.72
N LEU A 284 1.83 8.91 -13.80
CA LEU A 284 2.45 9.63 -14.93
C LEU A 284 1.45 10.58 -15.62
N LEU A 285 0.21 10.15 -15.83
CA LEU A 285 -0.85 10.98 -16.42
C LEU A 285 -1.26 12.13 -15.50
N VAL A 286 -1.27 11.94 -14.18
CA VAL A 286 -1.73 12.96 -13.21
C VAL A 286 -0.61 13.92 -12.84
N TYR A 287 0.61 13.41 -12.63
CA TYR A 287 1.72 14.18 -12.05
C TYR A 287 2.95 14.26 -12.95
N GLY A 288 3.15 13.24 -13.81
CA GLY A 288 4.35 13.10 -14.63
C GLY A 288 4.37 13.95 -15.91
N GLY A 289 3.27 14.65 -16.20
CA GLY A 289 3.13 15.40 -17.45
C GLY A 289 3.04 14.51 -18.69
N TYR A 290 2.85 13.19 -18.51
CA TYR A 290 2.58 12.26 -19.59
C TYR A 290 1.16 12.49 -20.11
N THR A 291 1.01 12.57 -21.43
CA THR A 291 -0.27 12.94 -22.04
C THR A 291 -1.05 11.71 -22.50
N ILE A 292 -2.37 11.83 -22.58
CA ILE A 292 -3.24 10.79 -23.15
C ILE A 292 -2.85 10.53 -24.62
N GLU A 293 -2.40 11.54 -25.37
CA GLU A 293 -1.96 11.39 -26.75
C GLU A 293 -0.68 10.56 -26.87
N GLU A 294 0.25 10.70 -25.94
CA GLU A 294 1.46 9.86 -25.85
C GLU A 294 1.07 8.43 -25.49
N ASP A 295 0.22 8.28 -24.51
CA ASP A 295 -0.29 7.01 -24.03
C ASP A 295 -1.03 6.21 -25.12
N MET A 296 -1.85 6.87 -25.93
CA MET A 296 -2.55 6.25 -27.07
C MET A 296 -1.62 5.79 -28.20
N LYS A 297 -0.39 6.25 -28.25
CA LYS A 297 0.62 5.82 -29.24
C LYS A 297 1.40 4.59 -28.78
N VAL A 298 1.25 4.21 -27.51
CA VAL A 298 1.89 3.02 -26.96
C VAL A 298 1.21 1.80 -27.58
N GLY A 299 2.03 0.91 -28.16
CA GLY A 299 1.55 -0.31 -28.83
C GLY A 299 1.00 -1.33 -27.84
N PRO A 300 0.39 -2.39 -28.35
CA PRO A 300 0.02 -3.50 -27.50
C PRO A 300 1.26 -4.11 -26.84
N PHE A 301 1.10 -4.58 -25.62
CA PHE A 301 2.12 -5.31 -24.89
C PHE A 301 1.84 -6.81 -25.00
N ASP A 302 2.89 -7.62 -25.06
CA ASP A 302 2.77 -9.07 -25.16
C ASP A 302 2.38 -9.68 -23.80
N THR A 303 2.90 -9.11 -22.70
CA THR A 303 2.66 -9.56 -21.34
C THR A 303 2.30 -8.40 -20.40
N TYR A 304 1.80 -8.71 -19.20
CA TYR A 304 1.61 -7.70 -18.14
C TYR A 304 2.96 -7.19 -17.61
N GLY A 305 4.02 -8.02 -17.64
CA GLY A 305 5.37 -7.62 -17.28
C GLY A 305 5.90 -6.54 -18.23
N ASP A 306 5.74 -6.72 -19.55
CA ASP A 306 6.15 -5.70 -20.54
C ASP A 306 5.44 -4.37 -20.36
N PHE A 307 4.13 -4.42 -20.02
CA PHE A 307 3.35 -3.25 -19.68
C PHE A 307 3.91 -2.52 -18.44
N TYR A 308 4.20 -3.26 -17.37
CA TYR A 308 4.81 -2.74 -16.16
C TYR A 308 6.19 -2.14 -16.43
N ASP A 309 7.08 -2.87 -17.10
CA ASP A 309 8.45 -2.45 -17.36
C ASP A 309 8.50 -1.13 -18.17
N TYR A 310 7.58 -0.99 -19.13
CA TYR A 310 7.46 0.24 -19.90
C TYR A 310 7.14 1.45 -19.02
N TYR A 311 6.10 1.36 -18.18
CA TYR A 311 5.71 2.49 -17.33
C TYR A 311 6.68 2.72 -16.16
N LEU A 312 7.29 1.68 -15.61
CA LEU A 312 8.34 1.82 -14.60
C LEU A 312 9.56 2.57 -15.16
N LYS A 313 9.95 2.27 -16.39
CA LYS A 313 11.02 3.01 -17.08
C LYS A 313 10.67 4.49 -17.21
N LEU A 314 9.46 4.83 -17.64
CA LEU A 314 9.03 6.23 -17.75
C LEU A 314 9.01 6.94 -16.37
N LEU A 315 8.59 6.25 -15.32
CA LEU A 315 8.62 6.77 -13.95
C LEU A 315 10.04 7.10 -13.50
N LYS A 316 10.98 6.18 -13.76
CA LYS A 316 12.40 6.37 -13.48
C LYS A 316 12.98 7.55 -14.27
N GLU A 317 12.72 7.64 -15.57
CA GLU A 317 13.16 8.76 -16.41
C GLU A 317 12.60 10.09 -15.91
N TYR A 318 11.33 10.13 -15.51
CA TYR A 318 10.73 11.31 -14.90
C TYR A 318 11.46 11.72 -13.62
N ARG A 319 11.71 10.76 -12.70
CA ARG A 319 12.41 11.01 -11.44
C ARG A 319 13.82 11.56 -11.70
N GLU A 320 14.61 10.90 -12.52
CA GLU A 320 15.98 11.31 -12.84
C GLU A 320 16.05 12.72 -13.45
N LYS A 321 15.05 13.09 -14.24
CA LYS A 321 14.96 14.42 -14.87
C LYS A 321 14.54 15.51 -13.88
N ASN A 322 13.59 15.24 -13.00
CA ASN A 322 12.94 16.27 -12.16
C ASN A 322 13.47 16.31 -10.72
N PHE A 323 14.07 15.23 -10.26
CA PHE A 323 14.67 15.07 -8.94
C PHE A 323 16.08 14.47 -9.08
N PRO A 324 17.01 15.16 -9.79
CA PRO A 324 18.38 14.67 -9.90
C PRO A 324 18.97 14.56 -8.50
N GLU A 325 19.62 13.42 -8.22
CA GLU A 325 20.38 13.27 -6.98
C GLU A 325 21.31 14.47 -6.85
N MET A 326 21.24 15.15 -5.71
CA MET A 326 22.23 16.18 -5.41
C MET A 326 23.57 15.46 -5.30
N VAL A 327 24.39 15.55 -6.34
CA VAL A 327 25.79 15.15 -6.26
C VAL A 327 26.38 15.92 -5.08
N LYS A 328 26.68 15.20 -3.96
CA LYS A 328 27.37 15.84 -2.84
C LYS A 328 28.64 16.43 -3.45
N PRO A 329 28.86 17.76 -3.38
CA PRO A 329 30.07 18.36 -3.94
C PRO A 329 31.29 17.70 -3.29
N ASP A 330 32.34 17.40 -4.05
CA ASP A 330 33.57 16.73 -3.58
C ASP A 330 34.27 17.40 -2.35
N TRP A 331 33.80 18.58 -1.95
CA TRP A 331 34.27 19.29 -0.77
C TRP A 331 33.44 18.99 0.51
N PHE A 332 32.38 18.21 0.43
CA PHE A 332 31.67 17.68 1.60
C PHE A 332 32.46 16.46 2.09
N ILE A 333 33.63 16.68 2.63
CA ILE A 333 34.39 15.70 3.42
C ILE A 333 33.87 15.83 4.86
N GLU A 334 33.44 14.70 5.40
CA GLU A 334 32.96 14.49 6.76
C GLU A 334 33.86 15.13 7.85
#